data_8c1508803366bc027fa3c57ec7f8239b
#
_entry.id   8c1508803366bc027fa3c57ec7f8239b
#
_cell.length_a   1.000
_cell.length_b   1.000
_cell.length_c   1.000
_cell.angle_alpha   90.00
_cell.angle_beta   90.00
_cell.angle_gamma   90.00
#
_symmetry.space_group_name_H-M   'P 1'
#
loop_
_entity.id
_entity.type
_entity.pdbx_description
1 polymer ?
#
loop_
_entity_poly.entity_id
_entity_poly.type
_entity_poly.pdbx_seq_one_letter_code
_entity_poly.pdbx_strand_id
1 'polypeptide(L)'
;DPDHLILGSDGGVAASWDGTGHWRMFDNIPLGQFYTISYDMRDPYYVCGGLQDNNPWCGPSNTRSFHGIRNQDWYETAYGDGFWTVVDPTDSTIVFSESQGGNMNRYDLITGEKTAMRPITGPRADGDTTKAYRFNWNSPLLISKHNPSTIYLGANYLMRSRDRGMTWEEVGGMDLTKNIDRDTLMIMDVPGSEPQMSIHDGTSTYGNLTTVNESPITFGEIWAGTDDGNVQVTVDDGATWENVVDNIPGLPERTYVSRVAPSTHAQGRAYATFDGHRNGDFAPYVFVTEDYGQSWRSIAAGLPNGWSVNVITEHHRTPELLFLGNEIGVYMSIDRGEHWTRIKGNLPVVPVDDLAIHPRENDLIVGTHGRSAWILADVTPLEHLSAELLIEAGQLFPQKPVTMWAQKGDWPFYGATYSASNPPRGALIRYYVSDYQNESNPAGDSIAQEAENEESAPDSGGFSLTIENAQGQHVRTLTTPSSDGINEVVWDWRYDAPYE
;
A
#
# COMPACT_ATOMS: atom_id res chain seq x y z
N ASP A 1 39.93 -10.70 0.81
CA ASP A 1 40.01 -12.08 1.35
C ASP A 1 39.26 -13.00 0.40
N PRO A 2 39.94 -13.98 -0.25
CA PRO A 2 39.27 -14.89 -1.21
C PRO A 2 38.29 -15.86 -0.53
N ASP A 3 38.38 -16.04 0.77
CA ASP A 3 37.50 -16.93 1.53
C ASP A 3 36.25 -16.21 2.06
N HIS A 4 36.23 -14.87 1.93
CA HIS A 4 35.05 -14.08 2.32
C HIS A 4 34.17 -13.84 1.09
N LEU A 5 33.02 -14.50 1.08
CA LEU A 5 32.03 -14.49 0.00
C LEU A 5 30.70 -13.93 0.52
N ILE A 6 30.02 -13.19 -0.33
CA ILE A 6 28.65 -12.69 -0.06
C ILE A 6 27.76 -13.22 -1.18
N LEU A 7 26.63 -13.82 -0.80
CA LEU A 7 25.62 -14.36 -1.70
C LEU A 7 24.30 -13.64 -1.49
N GLY A 8 23.73 -13.11 -2.57
CA GLY A 8 22.35 -12.67 -2.62
C GLY A 8 21.50 -13.73 -3.32
N SER A 9 20.32 -13.99 -2.78
CA SER A 9 19.32 -14.91 -3.36
C SER A 9 17.92 -14.40 -3.06
N ASP A 10 16.91 -15.05 -3.62
CA ASP A 10 15.49 -14.75 -3.35
C ASP A 10 15.14 -14.82 -1.85
N GLY A 11 15.84 -15.67 -1.10
CA GLY A 11 15.68 -15.80 0.35
C GLY A 11 16.44 -14.76 1.18
N GLY A 12 17.26 -13.88 0.56
CA GLY A 12 17.99 -12.84 1.26
C GLY A 12 19.49 -12.88 1.05
N VAL A 13 20.26 -12.48 2.07
CA VAL A 13 21.71 -12.35 2.01
C VAL A 13 22.38 -13.33 2.95
N ALA A 14 23.43 -14.00 2.44
CA ALA A 14 24.28 -14.88 3.23
C ALA A 14 25.75 -14.55 3.03
N ALA A 15 26.60 -14.87 3.99
CA ALA A 15 28.03 -14.76 3.85
C ALA A 15 28.76 -16.03 4.33
N SER A 16 29.89 -16.28 3.71
CA SER A 16 30.89 -17.28 4.11
C SER A 16 32.22 -16.60 4.39
N TRP A 17 32.94 -17.06 5.41
CA TRP A 17 34.28 -16.58 5.77
C TRP A 17 35.34 -17.67 5.64
N ASP A 18 34.97 -18.83 5.10
CA ASP A 18 35.82 -20.01 4.98
C ASP A 18 35.73 -20.66 3.58
N GLY A 19 35.53 -19.84 2.55
CA GLY A 19 35.54 -20.28 1.15
C GLY A 19 34.43 -21.27 0.83
N THR A 20 33.21 -21.03 1.31
CA THR A 20 31.99 -21.86 1.10
C THR A 20 31.80 -23.04 2.03
N GLY A 21 32.70 -23.29 2.99
CA GLY A 21 32.54 -24.39 3.96
C GLY A 21 31.30 -24.22 4.83
N HIS A 22 31.03 -22.98 5.27
CA HIS A 22 29.84 -22.63 6.05
C HIS A 22 29.23 -21.33 5.55
N TRP A 23 27.90 -21.24 5.57
CA TRP A 23 27.14 -20.06 5.21
C TRP A 23 26.33 -19.58 6.40
N ARG A 24 26.38 -18.26 6.66
CA ARG A 24 25.53 -17.60 7.63
C ARG A 24 24.51 -16.74 6.88
N MET A 25 23.22 -17.05 7.05
CA MET A 25 22.14 -16.19 6.59
C MET A 25 21.99 -14.96 7.51
N PHE A 26 21.78 -13.80 6.92
CA PHE A 26 21.44 -12.57 7.65
C PHE A 26 19.90 -12.43 7.66
N ASP A 27 19.31 -12.81 8.78
CA ASP A 27 17.87 -12.78 9.04
C ASP A 27 17.42 -11.53 9.83
N ASN A 28 18.32 -10.56 9.96
CA ASN A 28 18.09 -9.29 10.65
C ASN A 28 18.02 -8.06 9.72
N ILE A 29 17.94 -8.26 8.43
CA ILE A 29 17.81 -7.19 7.45
C ILE A 29 16.30 -6.98 7.19
N PRO A 30 15.76 -5.75 7.34
CA PRO A 30 14.35 -5.44 7.08
C PRO A 30 14.08 -5.36 5.58
N LEU A 31 14.05 -6.51 4.92
CA LEU A 31 13.74 -6.63 3.50
C LEU A 31 12.44 -7.41 3.33
N GLY A 32 11.67 -7.04 2.31
CA GLY A 32 10.45 -7.71 1.94
C GLY A 32 9.85 -7.03 0.70
N GLN A 33 9.46 -7.84 -0.28
CA GLN A 33 8.82 -7.38 -1.51
C GLN A 33 7.32 -7.61 -1.39
N PHE A 34 6.61 -6.58 -0.92
CA PHE A 34 5.16 -6.61 -0.85
C PHE A 34 4.53 -6.23 -2.19
N TYR A 35 3.68 -7.09 -2.73
CA TYR A 35 2.86 -6.78 -3.91
C TYR A 35 1.58 -6.05 -3.58
N THR A 36 0.98 -6.40 -2.44
CA THR A 36 -0.24 -5.77 -1.95
C THR A 36 -0.19 -5.65 -0.44
N ILE A 37 -0.95 -4.70 0.08
CA ILE A 37 -1.03 -4.42 1.51
C ILE A 37 -2.49 -4.27 1.93
N SER A 38 -2.84 -4.83 3.07
CA SER A 38 -4.16 -4.69 3.68
C SER A 38 -4.05 -4.56 5.20
N TYR A 39 -5.17 -4.40 5.87
CA TYR A 39 -5.23 -4.28 7.32
C TYR A 39 -6.50 -4.94 7.87
N ASP A 40 -6.50 -5.17 9.18
CA ASP A 40 -7.71 -5.54 9.92
C ASP A 40 -8.13 -4.45 10.93
N MET A 41 -9.20 -4.70 11.68
CA MET A 41 -9.76 -3.75 12.64
C MET A 41 -9.47 -4.11 14.09
N ARG A 42 -8.52 -5.01 14.37
CA ARG A 42 -8.03 -5.28 15.74
C ARG A 42 -7.43 -4.02 16.36
N ASP A 43 -7.17 -4.05 17.66
CA ASP A 43 -6.47 -2.98 18.37
C ASP A 43 -5.37 -3.60 19.26
N PRO A 44 -4.10 -3.40 18.92
CA PRO A 44 -3.58 -2.81 17.67
C PRO A 44 -4.01 -3.59 16.42
N TYR A 45 -4.15 -2.87 15.29
CA TYR A 45 -4.49 -3.51 14.02
C TYR A 45 -3.31 -4.31 13.45
N TYR A 46 -3.61 -5.26 12.60
CA TYR A 46 -2.59 -6.00 11.86
C TYR A 46 -2.53 -5.53 10.42
N VAL A 47 -1.31 -5.51 9.91
CA VAL A 47 -1.00 -5.31 8.50
C VAL A 47 -0.81 -6.67 7.88
N CYS A 48 -1.46 -6.91 6.75
CA CYS A 48 -1.35 -8.15 5.98
C CYS A 48 -0.89 -7.84 4.56
N GLY A 49 -0.14 -8.75 3.96
CA GLY A 49 0.28 -8.63 2.58
C GLY A 49 1.00 -9.88 2.10
N GLY A 50 1.14 -9.98 0.80
CA GLY A 50 1.87 -11.05 0.16
C GLY A 50 3.26 -10.64 -0.24
N LEU A 51 4.23 -11.53 0.01
CA LEU A 51 5.64 -11.30 -0.31
C LEU A 51 6.09 -12.27 -1.40
N GLN A 52 6.80 -11.75 -2.39
CA GLN A 52 7.49 -12.56 -3.39
C GLN A 52 8.42 -13.54 -2.69
N ASP A 53 8.39 -14.81 -3.08
CA ASP A 53 9.20 -15.94 -2.59
C ASP A 53 9.10 -16.22 -1.07
N ASN A 54 8.33 -15.43 -0.32
CA ASN A 54 8.30 -15.47 1.15
C ASN A 54 6.89 -15.57 1.75
N ASN A 55 5.92 -16.09 1.03
CA ASN A 55 4.55 -16.35 1.48
C ASN A 55 3.73 -15.08 1.82
N PRO A 56 2.41 -15.22 2.00
CA PRO A 56 1.55 -14.17 2.58
C PRO A 56 1.66 -14.16 4.12
N TRP A 57 1.77 -12.96 4.70
CA TRP A 57 1.94 -12.76 6.14
C TRP A 57 1.01 -11.69 6.69
N CYS A 58 0.72 -11.81 8.01
CA CYS A 58 0.09 -10.75 8.79
C CYS A 58 0.89 -10.48 10.06
N GLY A 59 1.08 -9.22 10.40
CA GLY A 59 1.79 -8.79 11.61
C GLY A 59 1.21 -7.52 12.22
N PRO A 60 1.40 -7.30 13.55
CA PRO A 60 0.79 -6.19 14.25
C PRO A 60 1.45 -4.86 13.91
N SER A 61 0.66 -3.77 13.86
CA SER A 61 1.16 -2.41 13.72
C SER A 61 1.85 -1.88 14.98
N ASN A 62 1.59 -2.53 16.12
CA ASN A 62 2.16 -2.20 17.44
C ASN A 62 2.10 -3.41 18.35
N THR A 63 3.03 -3.52 19.31
CA THR A 63 3.01 -4.56 20.34
C THR A 63 3.12 -3.95 21.74
N ARG A 64 2.73 -4.72 22.74
CA ARG A 64 3.01 -4.37 24.14
C ARG A 64 4.42 -4.70 24.59
N SER A 65 5.21 -5.35 23.74
CA SER A 65 6.58 -5.73 24.04
C SER A 65 7.46 -4.50 24.16
N PHE A 66 8.30 -4.47 25.17
CA PHE A 66 9.36 -3.46 25.31
C PHE A 66 10.35 -3.52 24.13
N HIS A 67 10.48 -4.69 23.50
CA HIS A 67 11.43 -4.92 22.40
C HIS A 67 10.86 -4.59 21.01
N GLY A 68 9.63 -4.07 20.92
CA GLY A 68 9.02 -3.74 19.63
C GLY A 68 8.36 -4.93 18.94
N ILE A 69 8.24 -4.86 17.61
CA ILE A 69 7.61 -5.85 16.74
C ILE A 69 8.70 -6.79 16.22
N ARG A 70 8.56 -8.08 16.46
CA ARG A 70 9.54 -9.10 16.10
C ARG A 70 8.98 -10.10 15.09
N ASN A 71 9.84 -10.88 14.42
CA ASN A 71 9.44 -11.90 13.47
C ASN A 71 8.40 -12.87 14.06
N GLN A 72 8.51 -13.22 15.34
CA GLN A 72 7.57 -14.11 16.04
C GLN A 72 6.16 -13.52 16.22
N ASP A 73 5.98 -12.21 16.03
CA ASP A 73 4.69 -11.55 16.13
C ASP A 73 3.91 -11.61 14.80
N TRP A 74 4.57 -12.08 13.74
CA TRP A 74 4.01 -12.31 12.42
C TRP A 74 3.57 -13.76 12.26
N TYR A 75 2.51 -13.99 11.50
CA TYR A 75 2.05 -15.33 11.15
C TYR A 75 1.80 -15.45 9.65
N GLU A 76 2.12 -16.62 9.12
CA GLU A 76 1.95 -16.98 7.72
C GLU A 76 0.53 -17.48 7.46
N THR A 77 -0.07 -17.06 6.34
CA THR A 77 -1.47 -17.36 6.02
C THR A 77 -1.64 -18.35 4.86
N ALA A 78 -0.67 -18.44 3.96
CA ALA A 78 -0.65 -19.37 2.84
C ALA A 78 0.79 -19.75 2.46
N TYR A 79 0.99 -20.47 1.38
CA TYR A 79 2.29 -20.88 0.85
C TYR A 79 2.45 -20.36 -0.60
N GLY A 80 3.70 -20.20 -1.05
CA GLY A 80 4.09 -19.77 -2.38
C GLY A 80 4.36 -18.28 -2.46
N ASP A 81 4.52 -17.73 -3.66
CA ASP A 81 4.64 -16.28 -3.82
C ASP A 81 3.34 -15.63 -3.38
N GLY A 82 3.43 -14.84 -2.32
CA GLY A 82 2.26 -14.21 -1.73
C GLY A 82 1.86 -12.94 -2.48
N PHE A 83 0.55 -12.73 -2.64
CA PHE A 83 -0.01 -11.55 -3.26
C PHE A 83 -1.13 -10.97 -2.40
N TRP A 84 -2.37 -10.98 -2.87
CA TRP A 84 -3.48 -10.42 -2.12
C TRP A 84 -3.75 -11.20 -0.83
N THR A 85 -3.76 -10.48 0.28
CA THR A 85 -4.06 -11.05 1.59
C THR A 85 -5.03 -10.13 2.31
N VAL A 86 -6.26 -10.59 2.53
CA VAL A 86 -7.34 -9.78 3.09
C VAL A 86 -7.99 -10.49 4.28
N VAL A 87 -8.27 -9.74 5.33
CA VAL A 87 -8.90 -10.26 6.55
C VAL A 87 -10.40 -10.08 6.47
N ASP A 88 -11.17 -11.09 6.91
CA ASP A 88 -12.63 -10.95 7.03
C ASP A 88 -12.96 -9.80 8.00
N PRO A 89 -13.68 -8.74 7.55
CA PRO A 89 -13.93 -7.58 8.38
C PRO A 89 -14.88 -7.86 9.56
N THR A 90 -15.54 -9.01 9.56
CA THR A 90 -16.44 -9.45 10.63
C THR A 90 -15.81 -10.45 11.59
N ASP A 91 -14.70 -11.08 11.17
CA ASP A 91 -13.97 -12.07 11.96
C ASP A 91 -12.47 -12.02 11.64
N SER A 92 -11.70 -11.32 12.45
CA SER A 92 -10.26 -11.15 12.26
C SER A 92 -9.44 -12.45 12.41
N THR A 93 -10.08 -13.56 12.74
CA THR A 93 -9.42 -14.87 12.76
C THR A 93 -9.45 -15.58 11.41
N ILE A 94 -10.22 -15.06 10.45
CA ILE A 94 -10.32 -15.60 9.10
C ILE A 94 -9.57 -14.68 8.12
N VAL A 95 -8.61 -15.27 7.41
CA VAL A 95 -7.79 -14.56 6.41
C VAL A 95 -7.92 -15.27 5.07
N PHE A 96 -8.13 -14.51 4.02
CA PHE A 96 -8.09 -14.98 2.64
C PHE A 96 -6.79 -14.52 2.00
N SER A 97 -6.03 -15.45 1.45
CA SER A 97 -4.74 -15.15 0.82
C SER A 97 -4.67 -15.79 -0.55
N GLU A 98 -4.14 -15.05 -1.49
CA GLU A 98 -3.87 -15.50 -2.84
C GLU A 98 -2.36 -15.71 -3.01
N SER A 99 -1.99 -16.78 -3.68
CA SER A 99 -0.66 -17.01 -4.19
C SER A 99 -0.73 -17.22 -5.70
N GLN A 100 0.44 -17.33 -6.34
CA GLN A 100 0.59 -17.26 -7.80
C GLN A 100 -0.49 -18.00 -8.58
N GLY A 101 -1.08 -17.30 -9.56
CA GLY A 101 -2.05 -17.87 -10.49
C GLY A 101 -3.42 -18.15 -9.86
N GLY A 102 -3.85 -17.30 -8.93
CA GLY A 102 -5.17 -17.37 -8.32
C GLY A 102 -5.33 -18.52 -7.32
N ASN A 103 -4.23 -19.05 -6.77
CA ASN A 103 -4.31 -20.07 -5.72
C ASN A 103 -4.75 -19.43 -4.40
N MET A 104 -6.04 -19.28 -4.24
CA MET A 104 -6.66 -18.69 -3.07
C MET A 104 -6.85 -19.73 -1.96
N ASN A 105 -6.51 -19.32 -0.74
CA ASN A 105 -6.69 -20.08 0.49
C ASN A 105 -7.46 -19.25 1.51
N ARG A 106 -8.29 -19.92 2.31
CA ARG A 106 -8.86 -19.40 3.55
C ARG A 106 -8.06 -20.00 4.71
N TYR A 107 -7.53 -19.14 5.55
CA TYR A 107 -6.80 -19.52 6.75
C TYR A 107 -7.64 -19.18 8.00
N ASP A 108 -7.80 -20.14 8.88
CA ASP A 108 -8.45 -19.99 10.19
C ASP A 108 -7.38 -19.97 11.28
N LEU A 109 -7.18 -18.82 11.92
CA LEU A 109 -6.17 -18.63 12.97
C LEU A 109 -6.42 -19.49 14.21
N ILE A 110 -7.66 -19.84 14.51
CA ILE A 110 -8.02 -20.59 15.71
C ILE A 110 -7.66 -22.06 15.56
N THR A 111 -7.97 -22.62 14.39
CA THR A 111 -7.74 -24.06 14.12
C THR A 111 -6.39 -24.30 13.43
N GLY A 112 -5.80 -23.28 12.79
CA GLY A 112 -4.62 -23.41 11.94
C GLY A 112 -4.93 -24.05 10.57
N GLU A 113 -6.20 -24.24 10.24
CA GLU A 113 -6.61 -24.88 9.00
C GLU A 113 -6.44 -23.94 7.80
N LYS A 114 -5.84 -24.45 6.72
CA LYS A 114 -5.74 -23.78 5.41
C LYS A 114 -6.61 -24.54 4.40
N THR A 115 -7.68 -23.92 3.95
CA THR A 115 -8.62 -24.52 2.99
C THR A 115 -8.46 -23.88 1.61
N ALA A 116 -8.15 -24.68 0.59
CA ALA A 116 -8.05 -24.18 -0.79
C ALA A 116 -9.44 -23.77 -1.31
N MET A 117 -9.53 -22.55 -1.87
CA MET A 117 -10.77 -21.91 -2.30
C MET A 117 -10.79 -21.53 -3.79
N ARG A 118 -9.71 -21.80 -4.53
CA ARG A 118 -9.63 -21.44 -5.95
C ARG A 118 -10.81 -22.04 -6.72
N PRO A 119 -11.50 -21.27 -7.58
CA PRO A 119 -12.49 -21.80 -8.50
C PRO A 119 -11.89 -22.91 -9.36
N ILE A 120 -12.49 -24.10 -9.31
CA ILE A 120 -12.00 -25.25 -10.06
C ILE A 120 -12.45 -25.10 -11.51
N THR A 121 -11.47 -25.00 -12.42
CA THR A 121 -11.71 -25.18 -13.84
C THR A 121 -11.74 -26.67 -14.14
N GLY A 122 -12.91 -27.28 -14.07
CA GLY A 122 -13.11 -28.63 -14.58
C GLY A 122 -13.66 -28.60 -16.01
N PRO A 123 -13.64 -29.70 -16.75
CA PRO A 123 -14.42 -29.79 -17.97
C PRO A 123 -15.88 -29.48 -17.60
N ARG A 124 -16.44 -28.44 -18.22
CA ARG A 124 -17.86 -28.13 -18.08
C ARG A 124 -18.70 -29.34 -18.44
N ALA A 125 -19.89 -29.43 -17.85
CA ALA A 125 -20.84 -30.48 -18.17
C ALA A 125 -21.20 -30.56 -19.68
N ASP A 126 -20.93 -29.47 -20.44
CA ASP A 126 -21.08 -29.37 -21.89
C ASP A 126 -19.83 -29.83 -22.67
N GLY A 127 -18.74 -30.17 -22.00
CA GLY A 127 -17.49 -30.62 -22.62
C GLY A 127 -16.67 -29.53 -23.30
N ASP A 128 -17.01 -28.24 -23.13
CA ASP A 128 -16.25 -27.12 -23.68
C ASP A 128 -14.98 -26.88 -22.89
N THR A 129 -13.86 -27.33 -23.38
CA THR A 129 -12.52 -27.11 -22.82
C THR A 129 -11.92 -25.75 -23.23
N THR A 130 -12.59 -24.96 -24.06
CA THR A 130 -12.09 -23.70 -24.60
C THR A 130 -12.22 -22.55 -23.60
N LYS A 131 -12.99 -22.72 -22.55
CA LYS A 131 -13.20 -21.74 -21.46
C LYS A 131 -12.37 -22.06 -20.21
N ALA A 132 -11.08 -22.28 -20.36
CA ALA A 132 -10.18 -22.31 -19.21
C ALA A 132 -10.08 -20.89 -18.61
N TYR A 133 -10.26 -20.76 -17.29
CA TYR A 133 -9.97 -19.51 -16.62
C TYR A 133 -8.48 -19.22 -16.67
N ARG A 134 -8.12 -18.01 -17.06
CA ARG A 134 -6.77 -17.51 -17.02
C ARG A 134 -6.63 -16.64 -15.79
N PHE A 135 -5.71 -16.97 -14.91
CA PHE A 135 -5.40 -16.19 -13.72
C PHE A 135 -4.05 -15.49 -13.92
N ASN A 136 -3.97 -14.26 -13.49
CA ASN A 136 -2.72 -13.53 -13.42
C ASN A 136 -1.78 -14.17 -12.39
N TRP A 137 -0.50 -13.90 -12.49
CA TRP A 137 0.46 -14.24 -11.44
C TRP A 137 0.00 -13.64 -10.10
N ASN A 138 -0.34 -12.36 -10.11
CA ASN A 138 -0.96 -11.61 -9.00
C ASN A 138 -2.44 -11.39 -9.32
N SER A 139 -3.30 -12.36 -8.99
CA SER A 139 -4.74 -12.29 -9.25
C SER A 139 -5.45 -11.43 -8.20
N PRO A 140 -6.24 -10.41 -8.61
CA PRO A 140 -6.88 -9.52 -7.64
C PRO A 140 -7.95 -10.24 -6.82
N LEU A 141 -7.86 -10.08 -5.49
CA LEU A 141 -8.78 -10.62 -4.50
C LEU A 141 -9.39 -9.49 -3.68
N LEU A 142 -10.71 -9.43 -3.60
CA LEU A 142 -11.45 -8.39 -2.90
C LEU A 142 -12.58 -8.98 -2.06
N ILE A 143 -12.77 -8.51 -0.83
CA ILE A 143 -13.99 -8.69 -0.05
C ILE A 143 -14.91 -7.50 -0.30
N SER A 144 -16.18 -7.76 -0.64
CA SER A 144 -17.18 -6.73 -0.92
C SER A 144 -17.30 -5.73 0.24
N LYS A 145 -17.36 -4.46 -0.09
CA LYS A 145 -17.59 -3.38 0.89
C LYS A 145 -19.04 -3.36 1.41
N HIS A 146 -19.97 -3.97 0.68
CA HIS A 146 -21.40 -4.00 1.02
C HIS A 146 -21.84 -5.28 1.72
N ASN A 147 -21.14 -6.40 1.45
CA ASN A 147 -21.46 -7.70 2.05
C ASN A 147 -20.18 -8.50 2.30
N PRO A 148 -19.71 -8.63 3.55
CA PRO A 148 -18.47 -9.33 3.88
C PRO A 148 -18.48 -10.85 3.58
N SER A 149 -19.64 -11.45 3.28
CA SER A 149 -19.70 -12.83 2.77
C SER A 149 -19.42 -12.93 1.28
N THR A 150 -19.38 -11.80 0.57
CA THR A 150 -19.11 -11.75 -0.86
C THR A 150 -17.62 -11.50 -1.10
N ILE A 151 -17.02 -12.38 -1.91
CA ILE A 151 -15.61 -12.30 -2.30
C ILE A 151 -15.54 -12.28 -3.82
N TYR A 152 -14.68 -11.44 -4.38
CA TYR A 152 -14.34 -11.39 -5.78
C TYR A 152 -12.91 -11.88 -6.01
N LEU A 153 -12.71 -12.67 -7.07
CA LEU A 153 -11.39 -13.13 -7.54
C LEU A 153 -11.28 -12.89 -9.04
N GLY A 154 -10.24 -12.20 -9.46
CA GLY A 154 -10.03 -11.90 -10.87
C GLY A 154 -9.31 -13.04 -11.60
N ALA A 155 -9.92 -13.45 -12.71
CA ALA A 155 -9.33 -14.26 -13.75
C ALA A 155 -9.43 -13.49 -15.07
N ASN A 156 -9.63 -14.12 -16.23
CA ASN A 156 -10.15 -13.42 -17.42
C ASN A 156 -11.66 -13.13 -17.31
N TYR A 157 -12.34 -13.80 -16.38
CA TYR A 157 -13.66 -13.48 -15.86
C TYR A 157 -13.55 -12.92 -14.45
N LEU A 158 -14.48 -12.08 -14.05
CA LEU A 158 -14.65 -11.79 -12.64
C LEU A 158 -15.42 -12.92 -11.97
N MET A 159 -14.79 -13.59 -11.02
CA MET A 159 -15.39 -14.64 -10.21
C MET A 159 -15.94 -14.04 -8.93
N ARG A 160 -17.13 -14.45 -8.52
CA ARG A 160 -17.77 -14.03 -7.27
C ARG A 160 -18.20 -15.23 -6.44
N SER A 161 -17.90 -15.20 -5.16
CA SER A 161 -18.47 -16.07 -4.14
C SER A 161 -19.39 -15.26 -3.23
N ARG A 162 -20.55 -15.79 -2.84
CA ARG A 162 -21.46 -15.16 -1.88
C ARG A 162 -21.44 -15.86 -0.51
N ASP A 163 -20.59 -16.86 -0.35
CA ASP A 163 -20.49 -17.75 0.79
C ASP A 163 -19.04 -17.91 1.30
N ARG A 164 -18.26 -16.81 1.25
CA ARG A 164 -16.86 -16.76 1.71
C ARG A 164 -15.93 -17.74 1.00
N GLY A 165 -16.10 -17.92 -0.31
CA GLY A 165 -15.23 -18.72 -1.18
C GLY A 165 -15.62 -20.19 -1.32
N MET A 166 -16.75 -20.62 -0.73
CA MET A 166 -17.17 -22.03 -0.81
C MET A 166 -17.71 -22.40 -2.19
N THR A 167 -18.46 -21.50 -2.81
CA THR A 167 -18.98 -21.65 -4.18
C THR A 167 -18.69 -20.40 -5.01
N TRP A 168 -18.57 -20.57 -6.32
CA TRP A 168 -18.20 -19.49 -7.23
C TRP A 168 -19.13 -19.39 -8.42
N GLU A 169 -19.41 -18.17 -8.87
CA GLU A 169 -20.13 -17.83 -10.10
C GLU A 169 -19.32 -16.82 -10.94
N GLU A 170 -19.50 -16.85 -12.26
CA GLU A 170 -18.99 -15.82 -13.17
C GLU A 170 -19.90 -14.58 -13.10
N VAL A 171 -19.33 -13.41 -12.86
CA VAL A 171 -20.08 -12.15 -12.84
C VAL A 171 -20.34 -11.70 -14.28
N GLY A 172 -21.60 -11.80 -14.71
CA GLY A 172 -22.02 -11.47 -16.08
C GLY A 172 -21.64 -12.49 -17.15
N GLY A 173 -20.85 -13.53 -16.81
CA GLY A 173 -20.48 -14.61 -17.74
C GLY A 173 -19.71 -14.16 -18.99
N MET A 174 -19.02 -13.01 -18.92
CA MET A 174 -18.28 -12.39 -20.03
C MET A 174 -16.80 -12.38 -19.72
N ASP A 175 -15.96 -12.72 -20.71
CA ASP A 175 -14.51 -12.48 -20.68
C ASP A 175 -14.28 -10.96 -20.74
N LEU A 176 -13.65 -10.39 -19.70
CA LEU A 176 -13.45 -8.95 -19.56
C LEU A 176 -12.17 -8.45 -20.24
N THR A 177 -11.39 -9.37 -20.83
CA THR A 177 -10.11 -9.06 -21.46
C THR A 177 -10.28 -8.84 -22.98
N LYS A 178 -9.21 -8.40 -23.63
CA LYS A 178 -9.17 -8.36 -25.11
C LYS A 178 -8.96 -9.74 -25.71
N ASN A 179 -8.59 -10.72 -24.87
CA ASN A 179 -8.32 -12.11 -25.28
C ASN A 179 -7.31 -12.19 -26.43
N ILE A 180 -6.25 -11.38 -26.36
CA ILE A 180 -5.22 -11.32 -27.40
C ILE A 180 -4.32 -12.54 -27.29
N ASP A 181 -4.01 -13.15 -28.45
CA ASP A 181 -3.01 -14.20 -28.50
C ASP A 181 -1.64 -13.62 -28.16
N ARG A 182 -1.06 -14.10 -27.07
CA ARG A 182 0.23 -13.70 -26.51
C ARG A 182 1.36 -13.78 -27.54
N ASP A 183 1.36 -14.79 -28.41
CA ASP A 183 2.42 -14.99 -29.42
C ASP A 183 2.39 -13.90 -30.51
N THR A 184 1.30 -13.14 -30.59
CA THR A 184 1.17 -11.99 -31.51
C THR A 184 1.64 -10.67 -30.92
N LEU A 185 2.00 -10.64 -29.64
CA LEU A 185 2.45 -9.40 -28.97
C LEU A 185 3.87 -9.05 -29.41
N MET A 186 4.09 -7.73 -29.53
CA MET A 186 5.43 -7.15 -29.59
C MET A 186 5.74 -6.56 -28.21
N ILE A 187 6.77 -7.05 -27.55
CA ILE A 187 7.26 -6.54 -26.28
C ILE A 187 8.69 -6.07 -26.47
N MET A 188 8.95 -4.77 -26.25
CA MET A 188 10.27 -4.16 -26.47
C MET A 188 10.84 -4.48 -27.89
N ASP A 189 9.99 -4.35 -28.90
CA ASP A 189 10.29 -4.62 -30.32
C ASP A 189 10.60 -6.10 -30.66
N VAL A 190 10.26 -7.02 -29.78
CA VAL A 190 10.46 -8.45 -30.04
C VAL A 190 9.11 -9.17 -30.09
N PRO A 191 8.87 -10.00 -31.14
CA PRO A 191 7.65 -10.80 -31.22
C PRO A 191 7.54 -11.80 -30.06
N GLY A 192 6.34 -11.97 -29.50
CA GLY A 192 6.06 -12.96 -28.45
C GLY A 192 6.29 -14.40 -28.86
N SER A 193 6.31 -14.68 -30.17
CA SER A 193 6.65 -15.99 -30.74
C SER A 193 8.15 -16.30 -30.72
N GLU A 194 9.03 -15.30 -30.53
CA GLU A 194 10.47 -15.49 -30.48
C GLU A 194 10.91 -16.00 -29.11
N PRO A 195 11.79 -17.01 -29.02
CA PRO A 195 12.33 -17.50 -27.76
C PRO A 195 13.16 -16.42 -27.06
N GLN A 196 12.69 -15.97 -25.86
CA GLN A 196 13.39 -14.96 -25.06
C GLN A 196 13.42 -15.38 -23.61
N MET A 197 14.49 -14.96 -22.90
CA MET A 197 14.67 -15.32 -21.49
C MET A 197 13.59 -14.71 -20.57
N SER A 198 13.06 -13.52 -20.89
CA SER A 198 12.23 -12.77 -19.95
C SER A 198 10.93 -12.22 -20.52
N ILE A 199 10.61 -12.44 -21.79
CA ILE A 199 9.42 -11.84 -22.43
C ILE A 199 8.11 -12.25 -21.76
N HIS A 200 8.17 -13.29 -20.96
CA HIS A 200 7.01 -13.89 -20.32
C HIS A 200 7.16 -14.02 -18.79
N ASP A 201 8.13 -13.35 -18.21
CA ASP A 201 8.34 -13.38 -16.76
C ASP A 201 7.05 -13.10 -16.00
N GLY A 202 6.67 -14.02 -15.11
CA GLY A 202 5.48 -13.96 -14.32
C GLY A 202 4.15 -14.02 -15.09
N THR A 203 4.17 -14.11 -16.41
CA THR A 203 2.97 -14.12 -17.26
C THR A 203 2.90 -15.38 -18.13
N SER A 204 2.75 -16.54 -17.50
CA SER A 204 2.48 -17.79 -18.25
C SER A 204 1.15 -17.72 -19.01
N THR A 205 0.22 -16.85 -18.57
CA THR A 205 -1.06 -16.56 -19.21
C THR A 205 -1.19 -15.05 -19.41
N TYR A 206 -1.76 -14.62 -20.53
CA TYR A 206 -2.05 -13.23 -20.86
C TYR A 206 -3.53 -13.03 -21.15
N GLY A 207 -4.04 -11.82 -20.91
CA GLY A 207 -5.46 -11.52 -20.90
C GLY A 207 -6.09 -11.95 -19.58
N ASN A 208 -5.72 -11.24 -18.49
CA ASN A 208 -6.20 -11.49 -17.14
C ASN A 208 -6.57 -10.18 -16.46
N LEU A 209 -7.45 -10.25 -15.45
CA LEU A 209 -7.66 -9.15 -14.53
C LEU A 209 -6.44 -8.95 -13.64
N THR A 210 -6.02 -7.70 -13.51
CA THR A 210 -4.90 -7.26 -12.68
C THR A 210 -5.35 -6.48 -11.47
N THR A 211 -6.54 -5.87 -11.56
CA THR A 211 -7.14 -5.08 -10.49
C THR A 211 -8.66 -5.14 -10.57
N VAL A 212 -9.30 -5.23 -9.41
CA VAL A 212 -10.76 -5.18 -9.24
C VAL A 212 -11.07 -4.36 -8.00
N ASN A 213 -12.01 -3.43 -8.11
CA ASN A 213 -12.53 -2.72 -6.94
C ASN A 213 -14.03 -2.49 -7.06
N GLU A 214 -14.73 -2.64 -5.93
CA GLU A 214 -16.14 -2.30 -5.77
C GLU A 214 -16.24 -0.90 -5.15
N SER A 215 -17.14 -0.06 -5.67
CA SER A 215 -17.44 1.24 -5.09
C SER A 215 -17.91 1.08 -3.63
N PRO A 216 -17.29 1.76 -2.66
CA PRO A 216 -17.73 1.65 -1.27
C PRO A 216 -19.06 2.35 -0.98
N ILE A 217 -19.52 3.23 -1.87
CA ILE A 217 -20.72 4.04 -1.71
C ILE A 217 -21.89 3.60 -2.59
N THR A 218 -21.60 2.81 -3.65
CA THR A 218 -22.63 2.39 -4.61
C THR A 218 -22.56 0.87 -4.81
N PHE A 219 -23.56 0.16 -4.29
CA PHE A 219 -23.68 -1.27 -4.54
C PHE A 219 -23.85 -1.55 -6.04
N GLY A 220 -23.14 -2.57 -6.55
CA GLY A 220 -23.21 -2.98 -7.94
C GLY A 220 -22.35 -2.17 -8.90
N GLU A 221 -21.67 -1.10 -8.43
CA GLU A 221 -20.62 -0.42 -9.18
C GLU A 221 -19.29 -1.13 -8.94
N ILE A 222 -18.78 -1.82 -9.97
CA ILE A 222 -17.53 -2.59 -9.93
C ILE A 222 -16.67 -2.17 -11.10
N TRP A 223 -15.39 -1.95 -10.82
CA TRP A 223 -14.37 -1.60 -11.80
C TRP A 223 -13.32 -2.71 -11.90
N ALA A 224 -12.89 -3.02 -13.11
CA ALA A 224 -11.87 -4.02 -13.37
C ALA A 224 -10.85 -3.52 -14.42
N GLY A 225 -9.58 -3.82 -14.20
CA GLY A 225 -8.50 -3.56 -15.14
C GLY A 225 -7.79 -4.84 -15.53
N THR A 226 -7.19 -4.86 -16.72
CA THR A 226 -6.54 -6.06 -17.29
C THR A 226 -5.08 -5.81 -17.69
N ASP A 227 -4.30 -6.88 -17.79
CA ASP A 227 -2.93 -6.84 -18.29
C ASP A 227 -2.83 -6.52 -19.78
N ASP A 228 -3.90 -6.76 -20.55
CA ASP A 228 -4.02 -6.41 -21.96
C ASP A 228 -4.70 -5.05 -22.21
N GLY A 229 -4.89 -4.27 -21.15
CA GLY A 229 -5.22 -2.85 -21.19
C GLY A 229 -6.70 -2.53 -21.38
N ASN A 230 -7.63 -3.34 -20.87
CA ASN A 230 -9.02 -2.94 -20.72
C ASN A 230 -9.27 -2.28 -19.37
N VAL A 231 -10.14 -1.28 -19.36
CA VAL A 231 -10.79 -0.77 -18.16
C VAL A 231 -12.29 -1.01 -18.31
N GLN A 232 -12.82 -1.90 -17.48
CA GLN A 232 -14.21 -2.32 -17.53
C GLN A 232 -14.98 -1.77 -16.32
N VAL A 233 -16.21 -1.33 -16.53
CA VAL A 233 -17.10 -0.89 -15.46
C VAL A 233 -18.48 -1.52 -15.60
N THR A 234 -19.07 -1.87 -14.47
CA THR A 234 -20.49 -2.22 -14.34
C THR A 234 -21.14 -1.35 -13.28
N VAL A 235 -22.41 -1.03 -13.45
CA VAL A 235 -23.23 -0.29 -12.47
C VAL A 235 -24.48 -1.07 -12.05
N ASP A 236 -24.59 -2.32 -12.47
CA ASP A 236 -25.75 -3.19 -12.30
C ASP A 236 -25.37 -4.59 -11.73
N ASP A 237 -24.38 -4.62 -10.83
CA ASP A 237 -23.87 -5.84 -10.17
C ASP A 237 -23.32 -6.87 -11.17
N GLY A 238 -22.80 -6.39 -12.30
CA GLY A 238 -22.19 -7.20 -13.34
C GLY A 238 -23.16 -7.79 -14.37
N ALA A 239 -24.42 -7.38 -14.39
CA ALA A 239 -25.36 -7.81 -15.43
C ALA A 239 -24.93 -7.30 -16.82
N THR A 240 -24.38 -6.09 -16.88
CA THR A 240 -23.74 -5.53 -18.08
C THR A 240 -22.37 -4.92 -17.73
N TRP A 241 -21.45 -4.95 -18.71
CA TRP A 241 -20.12 -4.37 -18.57
C TRP A 241 -19.86 -3.43 -19.75
N GLU A 242 -19.21 -2.32 -19.48
CA GLU A 242 -18.75 -1.36 -20.49
C GLU A 242 -17.23 -1.23 -20.44
N ASN A 243 -16.56 -1.36 -21.59
CA ASN A 243 -15.15 -1.09 -21.72
C ASN A 243 -14.95 0.40 -22.01
N VAL A 244 -14.32 1.11 -21.09
CA VAL A 244 -14.17 2.58 -21.15
C VAL A 244 -12.75 3.03 -21.43
N VAL A 245 -11.84 2.11 -21.76
CA VAL A 245 -10.41 2.43 -21.97
C VAL A 245 -10.20 3.35 -23.17
N ASP A 246 -10.99 3.20 -24.23
CA ASP A 246 -10.89 4.01 -25.44
C ASP A 246 -11.22 5.50 -25.22
N ASN A 247 -11.86 5.83 -24.08
CA ASN A 247 -12.18 7.19 -23.68
C ASN A 247 -10.99 7.88 -22.97
N ILE A 248 -9.89 7.17 -22.70
CA ILE A 248 -8.73 7.70 -21.98
C ILE A 248 -7.78 8.40 -22.97
N PRO A 249 -7.62 9.73 -22.87
CA PRO A 249 -6.82 10.47 -23.84
C PRO A 249 -5.31 10.21 -23.68
N GLY A 250 -4.65 9.86 -24.77
CA GLY A 250 -3.19 9.74 -24.82
C GLY A 250 -2.61 8.51 -24.12
N LEU A 251 -3.43 7.56 -23.70
CA LEU A 251 -2.96 6.28 -23.21
C LEU A 251 -2.55 5.39 -24.38
N PRO A 252 -1.32 4.82 -24.41
CA PRO A 252 -0.94 3.85 -25.42
C PRO A 252 -1.82 2.59 -25.37
N GLU A 253 -2.05 1.98 -26.52
CA GLU A 253 -2.80 0.72 -26.59
C GLU A 253 -2.16 -0.38 -25.76
N ARG A 254 -2.98 -1.19 -25.09
CA ARG A 254 -2.56 -2.38 -24.33
C ARG A 254 -1.64 -2.06 -23.14
N THR A 255 -1.71 -0.84 -22.60
CA THR A 255 -0.96 -0.53 -21.39
C THR A 255 -1.58 -1.27 -20.20
N TYR A 256 -0.75 -1.99 -19.45
CA TYR A 256 -1.14 -2.74 -18.26
C TYR A 256 -1.86 -1.81 -17.27
N VAL A 257 -3.03 -2.21 -16.80
CA VAL A 257 -3.80 -1.47 -15.79
C VAL A 257 -3.28 -1.87 -14.41
N SER A 258 -2.53 -0.98 -13.76
CA SER A 258 -1.95 -1.27 -12.45
C SER A 258 -2.96 -1.14 -11.31
N ARG A 259 -3.89 -0.15 -11.39
CA ARG A 259 -4.96 0.02 -10.40
C ARG A 259 -6.19 0.68 -11.00
N VAL A 260 -7.37 0.24 -10.53
CA VAL A 260 -8.61 1.01 -10.61
C VAL A 260 -9.11 1.28 -9.19
N ALA A 261 -9.53 2.51 -8.88
CA ALA A 261 -9.93 2.91 -7.53
C ALA A 261 -11.19 3.79 -7.60
N PRO A 262 -12.40 3.23 -7.42
CA PRO A 262 -13.61 4.03 -7.32
C PRO A 262 -13.57 4.92 -6.08
N SER A 263 -14.12 6.13 -6.22
CA SER A 263 -14.13 7.14 -5.16
C SER A 263 -14.92 6.70 -3.94
N THR A 264 -14.47 7.12 -2.78
CA THR A 264 -15.17 6.99 -1.50
C THR A 264 -16.18 8.13 -1.26
N HIS A 265 -16.20 9.15 -2.13
CA HIS A 265 -16.97 10.38 -1.94
C HIS A 265 -17.97 10.68 -3.05
N ALA A 266 -17.71 10.24 -4.28
CA ALA A 266 -18.53 10.60 -5.42
C ALA A 266 -18.85 9.38 -6.30
N GLN A 267 -20.14 9.18 -6.54
CA GLN A 267 -20.64 8.15 -7.42
C GLN A 267 -20.17 8.40 -8.88
N GLY A 268 -19.73 7.35 -9.57
CA GLY A 268 -19.20 7.44 -10.93
C GLY A 268 -17.80 8.03 -11.05
N ARG A 269 -17.21 8.54 -9.95
CA ARG A 269 -15.80 8.91 -9.93
C ARG A 269 -14.95 7.68 -9.72
N ALA A 270 -13.90 7.55 -10.53
CA ALA A 270 -12.86 6.55 -10.34
C ALA A 270 -11.51 7.07 -10.82
N TYR A 271 -10.46 6.53 -10.24
CA TYR A 271 -9.09 6.76 -10.64
C TYR A 271 -8.54 5.50 -11.31
N ALA A 272 -7.70 5.68 -12.34
CA ALA A 272 -7.00 4.58 -12.99
C ALA A 272 -5.53 4.91 -13.16
N THR A 273 -4.66 3.93 -12.85
CA THR A 273 -3.22 4.00 -13.07
C THR A 273 -2.77 2.90 -14.02
N PHE A 274 -1.70 3.18 -14.76
CA PHE A 274 -1.20 2.27 -15.78
C PHE A 274 0.32 2.21 -15.74
N ASP A 275 0.84 1.04 -16.09
CA ASP A 275 2.24 0.73 -16.13
C ASP A 275 2.67 0.24 -17.51
N GLY A 276 3.45 1.07 -18.20
CA GLY A 276 3.97 0.79 -19.55
C GLY A 276 5.37 0.19 -19.58
N HIS A 277 6.01 -0.09 -18.42
CA HIS A 277 7.42 -0.49 -18.37
C HIS A 277 7.74 -1.72 -19.24
N ARG A 278 6.78 -2.65 -19.37
CA ARG A 278 6.93 -3.86 -20.22
C ARG A 278 7.09 -3.55 -21.70
N ASN A 279 6.68 -2.36 -22.12
CA ASN A 279 6.84 -1.82 -23.46
C ASN A 279 7.98 -0.77 -23.55
N GLY A 280 8.78 -0.63 -22.48
CA GLY A 280 9.85 0.37 -22.38
C GLY A 280 9.30 1.80 -22.18
N ASP A 281 8.04 1.94 -21.82
CA ASP A 281 7.39 3.22 -21.56
C ASP A 281 7.22 3.42 -20.05
N PHE A 282 7.94 4.38 -19.51
CA PHE A 282 7.96 4.71 -18.08
C PHE A 282 7.23 6.02 -17.76
N ALA A 283 6.38 6.50 -18.67
CA ALA A 283 5.59 7.70 -18.42
C ALA A 283 4.60 7.48 -17.26
N PRO A 284 4.36 8.49 -16.40
CA PRO A 284 3.38 8.37 -15.32
C PRO A 284 1.97 8.49 -15.90
N TYR A 285 1.27 7.38 -15.98
CA TYR A 285 -0.12 7.34 -16.43
C TYR A 285 -1.06 7.26 -15.24
N VAL A 286 -1.77 8.36 -14.96
CA VAL A 286 -2.81 8.43 -13.94
C VAL A 286 -3.94 9.34 -14.41
N PHE A 287 -5.18 8.84 -14.29
CA PHE A 287 -6.37 9.48 -14.80
C PHE A 287 -7.51 9.43 -13.79
N VAL A 288 -8.44 10.39 -13.93
CA VAL A 288 -9.69 10.42 -13.18
C VAL A 288 -10.88 10.58 -14.13
N THR A 289 -11.95 9.87 -13.83
CA THR A 289 -13.29 10.06 -14.41
C THR A 289 -14.25 10.56 -13.35
N GLU A 290 -15.30 11.29 -13.75
CA GLU A 290 -16.40 11.72 -12.88
C GLU A 290 -17.76 11.14 -13.34
N ASP A 291 -17.77 10.33 -14.41
CA ASP A 291 -18.95 9.94 -15.17
C ASP A 291 -18.94 8.47 -15.63
N TYR A 292 -18.47 7.58 -14.76
CA TYR A 292 -18.36 6.12 -15.03
C TYR A 292 -17.46 5.80 -16.23
N GLY A 293 -16.43 6.62 -16.49
CA GLY A 293 -15.48 6.38 -17.57
C GLY A 293 -15.91 6.88 -18.95
N GLN A 294 -17.03 7.62 -19.05
CA GLN A 294 -17.44 8.24 -20.33
C GLN A 294 -16.45 9.32 -20.77
N SER A 295 -15.83 9.98 -19.82
CA SER A 295 -14.71 10.89 -20.07
C SER A 295 -13.63 10.76 -19.00
N TRP A 296 -12.37 11.00 -19.38
CA TRP A 296 -11.22 10.90 -18.49
C TRP A 296 -10.33 12.14 -18.60
N ARG A 297 -9.73 12.52 -17.50
CA ARG A 297 -8.75 13.59 -17.42
C ARG A 297 -7.46 13.05 -16.80
N SER A 298 -6.31 13.34 -17.43
CA SER A 298 -5.01 13.07 -16.81
C SER A 298 -4.81 13.95 -15.59
N ILE A 299 -4.29 13.35 -14.53
CA ILE A 299 -3.86 14.02 -13.30
C ILE A 299 -2.38 13.76 -13.02
N ALA A 300 -1.59 13.48 -14.05
CA ALA A 300 -0.16 13.21 -13.94
C ALA A 300 0.71 14.49 -13.88
N ALA A 301 0.13 15.68 -14.00
CA ALA A 301 0.89 16.92 -14.01
C ALA A 301 1.72 17.09 -12.74
N GLY A 302 3.04 17.36 -12.92
CA GLY A 302 3.97 17.49 -11.79
C GLY A 302 4.56 16.19 -11.26
N LEU A 303 4.10 15.01 -11.69
CA LEU A 303 4.79 13.75 -11.42
C LEU A 303 6.08 13.67 -12.26
N PRO A 304 7.15 13.06 -11.72
CA PRO A 304 8.40 12.90 -12.47
C PRO A 304 8.24 11.92 -13.61
N ASN A 305 8.76 12.26 -14.78
CA ASN A 305 8.84 11.33 -15.92
C ASN A 305 9.84 10.21 -15.67
N GLY A 306 9.65 9.08 -16.31
CA GLY A 306 10.55 7.94 -16.24
C GLY A 306 10.25 6.99 -15.07
N TRP A 307 9.07 7.13 -14.44
CA TRP A 307 8.66 6.31 -13.30
C TRP A 307 7.18 5.95 -13.41
N SER A 308 6.90 4.67 -13.68
CA SER A 308 5.54 4.15 -13.77
C SER A 308 4.76 4.34 -12.46
N VAL A 309 3.44 4.42 -12.58
CA VAL A 309 2.54 4.56 -11.42
C VAL A 309 1.89 3.22 -11.12
N ASN A 310 2.07 2.72 -9.88
CA ASN A 310 1.59 1.41 -9.47
C ASN A 310 0.23 1.48 -8.79
N VAL A 311 -0.01 2.52 -7.99
CA VAL A 311 -1.21 2.62 -7.15
C VAL A 311 -1.63 4.06 -6.91
N ILE A 312 -2.94 4.26 -6.76
CA ILE A 312 -3.55 5.50 -6.27
C ILE A 312 -4.64 5.15 -5.26
N THR A 313 -4.79 5.96 -4.22
CA THR A 313 -5.87 5.86 -3.25
C THR A 313 -6.39 7.23 -2.84
N GLU A 314 -7.72 7.36 -2.76
CA GLU A 314 -8.40 8.54 -2.26
C GLU A 314 -8.57 8.45 -0.75
N HIS A 315 -8.32 9.56 -0.04
CA HIS A 315 -8.49 9.59 1.41
C HIS A 315 -9.97 9.47 1.79
N HIS A 316 -10.28 8.62 2.77
CA HIS A 316 -11.66 8.25 3.09
C HIS A 316 -12.50 9.36 3.76
N ARG A 317 -11.88 10.47 4.22
CA ARG A 317 -12.57 11.62 4.84
C ARG A 317 -12.45 12.91 4.04
N THR A 318 -11.42 13.03 3.21
CA THR A 318 -11.06 14.28 2.52
C THR A 318 -10.87 13.99 1.03
N PRO A 319 -11.86 14.31 0.19
CA PRO A 319 -11.84 13.95 -1.23
C PRO A 319 -10.75 14.67 -2.04
N GLU A 320 -10.19 15.75 -1.52
CA GLU A 320 -9.08 16.50 -2.12
C GLU A 320 -7.73 15.80 -1.90
N LEU A 321 -7.62 14.97 -0.85
CA LEU A 321 -6.40 14.30 -0.47
C LEU A 321 -6.28 12.94 -1.17
N LEU A 322 -5.28 12.85 -2.03
CA LEU A 322 -4.93 11.61 -2.74
C LEU A 322 -3.51 11.19 -2.36
N PHE A 323 -3.28 9.87 -2.36
CA PHE A 323 -1.94 9.29 -2.27
C PHE A 323 -1.67 8.43 -3.49
N LEU A 324 -0.44 8.50 -3.98
CA LEU A 324 0.01 7.77 -5.16
C LEU A 324 1.37 7.12 -4.89
N GLY A 325 1.52 5.86 -5.29
CA GLY A 325 2.77 5.11 -5.26
C GLY A 325 3.34 4.91 -6.67
N ASN A 326 4.64 5.17 -6.81
CA ASN A 326 5.38 4.95 -8.03
C ASN A 326 6.74 4.27 -7.75
N GLU A 327 7.59 4.13 -8.76
CA GLU A 327 8.90 3.46 -8.67
C GLU A 327 9.90 4.12 -7.71
N ILE A 328 9.65 5.33 -7.22
CA ILE A 328 10.61 6.06 -6.38
C ILE A 328 10.02 6.54 -5.05
N GLY A 329 8.76 6.24 -4.75
CA GLY A 329 8.16 6.54 -3.45
C GLY A 329 6.69 6.92 -3.48
N VAL A 330 6.25 7.60 -2.42
CA VAL A 330 4.88 8.05 -2.22
C VAL A 330 4.75 9.52 -2.55
N TYR A 331 3.70 9.87 -3.27
CA TYR A 331 3.28 11.24 -3.57
C TYR A 331 1.91 11.51 -2.95
N MET A 332 1.66 12.74 -2.57
CA MET A 332 0.34 13.22 -2.13
C MET A 332 -0.12 14.39 -2.97
N SER A 333 -1.41 14.54 -3.11
CA SER A 333 -2.09 15.72 -3.62
C SER A 333 -3.15 16.15 -2.61
N ILE A 334 -3.31 17.45 -2.41
CA ILE A 334 -4.36 18.06 -1.56
C ILE A 334 -5.40 18.81 -2.40
N ASP A 335 -5.38 18.62 -3.69
CA ASP A 335 -6.21 19.31 -4.69
C ASP A 335 -6.70 18.39 -5.81
N ARG A 336 -6.98 17.11 -5.48
CA ARG A 336 -7.49 16.07 -6.41
C ARG A 336 -6.59 15.81 -7.61
N GLY A 337 -5.26 15.88 -7.40
CA GLY A 337 -4.29 15.54 -8.42
C GLY A 337 -3.91 16.69 -9.37
N GLU A 338 -4.28 17.91 -9.05
CA GLU A 338 -3.78 19.08 -9.82
C GLU A 338 -2.29 19.31 -9.57
N HIS A 339 -1.84 19.09 -8.32
CA HIS A 339 -0.43 19.15 -7.93
C HIS A 339 -0.04 17.94 -7.08
N TRP A 340 1.19 17.47 -7.28
CA TRP A 340 1.75 16.35 -6.54
C TRP A 340 3.02 16.73 -5.78
N THR A 341 3.08 16.36 -4.52
CA THR A 341 4.26 16.55 -3.67
C THR A 341 4.74 15.20 -3.17
N ARG A 342 6.03 14.92 -3.32
CA ARG A 342 6.61 13.69 -2.78
C ARG A 342 6.63 13.73 -1.26
N ILE A 343 6.09 12.71 -0.61
CA ILE A 343 6.26 12.51 0.83
C ILE A 343 7.70 12.09 1.07
N LYS A 344 8.43 12.94 1.80
CA LYS A 344 9.80 12.69 2.24
C LYS A 344 9.76 12.12 3.66
N GLY A 345 10.85 12.10 4.36
CA GLY A 345 11.00 11.54 5.68
C GLY A 345 12.00 10.38 5.64
N ASN A 346 11.78 9.38 6.46
CA ASN A 346 12.68 8.23 6.56
C ASN A 346 12.35 7.08 5.58
N LEU A 347 11.31 7.22 4.74
CA LEU A 347 11.04 6.26 3.66
C LEU A 347 12.14 6.37 2.60
N PRO A 348 12.89 5.30 2.32
CA PRO A 348 13.93 5.32 1.29
C PRO A 348 13.34 5.52 -0.11
N VAL A 349 14.20 5.76 -1.09
CA VAL A 349 13.81 5.71 -2.50
C VAL A 349 13.62 4.24 -2.86
N VAL A 350 12.37 3.86 -3.10
CA VAL A 350 11.96 2.47 -3.33
C VAL A 350 10.64 2.47 -4.10
N PRO A 351 10.40 1.49 -5.00
CA PRO A 351 9.09 1.31 -5.60
C PRO A 351 8.02 1.03 -4.54
N VAL A 352 6.86 1.64 -4.74
CA VAL A 352 5.67 1.47 -3.89
C VAL A 352 4.60 0.77 -4.71
N ASP A 353 4.34 -0.48 -4.36
CA ASP A 353 3.43 -1.35 -5.12
C ASP A 353 1.98 -1.20 -4.64
N ASP A 354 1.78 -0.92 -3.35
CA ASP A 354 0.43 -0.75 -2.83
C ASP A 354 0.33 0.24 -1.66
N LEU A 355 -0.84 0.85 -1.50
CA LEU A 355 -1.19 1.81 -0.47
C LEU A 355 -2.54 1.49 0.14
N ALA A 356 -2.63 1.56 1.46
CA ALA A 356 -3.89 1.43 2.18
C ALA A 356 -4.00 2.49 3.29
N ILE A 357 -5.21 2.97 3.57
CA ILE A 357 -5.46 3.91 4.67
C ILE A 357 -6.31 3.22 5.71
N HIS A 358 -5.80 3.10 6.94
CA HIS A 358 -6.55 2.51 8.04
C HIS A 358 -7.63 3.47 8.54
N PRO A 359 -8.93 3.14 8.45
CA PRO A 359 -10.01 4.13 8.64
C PRO A 359 -10.15 4.64 10.07
N ARG A 360 -9.82 3.83 11.09
CA ARG A 360 -9.86 4.22 12.49
C ARG A 360 -8.62 5.02 12.90
N GLU A 361 -7.44 4.49 12.56
CA GLU A 361 -6.16 5.09 12.98
C GLU A 361 -5.71 6.21 12.06
N ASN A 362 -6.28 6.30 10.87
CA ASN A 362 -5.88 7.26 9.84
C ASN A 362 -4.40 7.15 9.48
N ASP A 363 -3.88 5.93 9.52
CA ASP A 363 -2.51 5.61 9.15
C ASP A 363 -2.44 5.31 7.66
N LEU A 364 -1.45 5.85 6.96
CA LEU A 364 -1.12 5.44 5.60
C LEU A 364 -0.13 4.28 5.65
N ILE A 365 -0.56 3.13 5.18
CA ILE A 365 0.23 1.90 5.11
C ILE A 365 0.80 1.79 3.69
N VAL A 366 2.10 1.56 3.59
CA VAL A 366 2.85 1.54 2.33
C VAL A 366 3.50 0.18 2.14
N GLY A 367 3.09 -0.55 1.11
CA GLY A 367 3.75 -1.77 0.65
C GLY A 367 4.84 -1.45 -0.35
N THR A 368 6.08 -1.87 -0.09
CA THR A 368 7.23 -1.53 -0.94
C THR A 368 7.85 -2.75 -1.60
N HIS A 369 8.42 -2.52 -2.76
CA HIS A 369 9.16 -3.53 -3.51
C HIS A 369 10.59 -3.67 -2.99
N GLY A 370 10.76 -4.36 -1.86
CA GLY A 370 12.07 -4.72 -1.31
C GLY A 370 12.46 -4.05 0.01
N ARG A 371 11.71 -3.06 0.49
CA ARG A 371 11.96 -2.41 1.80
C ARG A 371 10.86 -2.66 2.83
N SER A 372 10.13 -3.77 2.66
CA SER A 372 9.07 -4.20 3.58
C SER A 372 7.89 -3.23 3.62
N ALA A 373 7.07 -3.28 4.68
CA ALA A 373 5.93 -2.39 4.88
C ALA A 373 6.31 -1.21 5.79
N TRP A 374 5.75 -0.03 5.48
CA TRP A 374 5.93 1.20 6.24
C TRP A 374 4.58 1.76 6.67
N ILE A 375 4.56 2.46 7.79
CA ILE A 375 3.36 3.14 8.29
C ILE A 375 3.70 4.60 8.54
N LEU A 376 3.05 5.51 7.82
CA LEU A 376 2.97 6.91 8.17
C LEU A 376 1.77 7.07 9.10
N ALA A 377 2.06 7.15 10.40
CA ALA A 377 1.04 7.17 11.43
C ALA A 377 0.24 8.48 11.39
N ASP A 378 -1.08 8.36 11.41
CA ASP A 378 -2.05 9.47 11.54
C ASP A 378 -1.84 10.62 10.55
N VAL A 379 -2.34 10.46 9.33
CA VAL A 379 -2.26 11.49 8.27
C VAL A 379 -3.24 12.66 8.47
N THR A 380 -3.90 12.78 9.64
CA THR A 380 -4.80 13.90 9.96
C THR A 380 -4.20 15.28 9.67
N PRO A 381 -2.93 15.57 9.95
CA PRO A 381 -2.32 16.84 9.57
C PRO A 381 -2.43 17.15 8.07
N LEU A 382 -2.35 16.14 7.21
CA LEU A 382 -2.42 16.33 5.75
C LEU A 382 -3.83 16.70 5.28
N GLU A 383 -4.88 16.34 6.04
CA GLU A 383 -6.26 16.73 5.76
C GLU A 383 -6.51 18.22 5.97
N HIS A 384 -5.66 18.88 6.77
CA HIS A 384 -5.76 20.29 7.12
C HIS A 384 -4.79 21.18 6.35
N LEU A 385 -3.96 20.60 5.47
CA LEU A 385 -3.08 21.41 4.64
C LEU A 385 -3.90 22.22 3.62
N SER A 386 -3.65 23.52 3.60
CA SER A 386 -4.23 24.43 2.61
C SER A 386 -3.25 25.58 2.33
N ALA A 387 -3.52 26.33 1.26
CA ALA A 387 -2.71 27.51 0.94
C ALA A 387 -2.77 28.56 2.07
N GLU A 388 -3.91 28.66 2.75
CA GLU A 388 -4.10 29.57 3.88
C GLU A 388 -3.26 29.14 5.09
N LEU A 389 -3.21 27.83 5.39
CA LEU A 389 -2.37 27.32 6.48
C LEU A 389 -0.88 27.63 6.25
N LEU A 390 -0.41 27.51 5.01
CA LEU A 390 1.02 27.70 4.69
C LEU A 390 1.53 29.13 4.96
N ILE A 391 0.62 30.12 5.13
CA ILE A 391 0.97 31.50 5.48
C ILE A 391 0.72 31.85 6.96
N GLU A 392 0.13 30.93 7.74
CA GLU A 392 -0.04 31.06 9.19
C GLU A 392 1.30 30.81 9.91
N ALA A 393 1.54 31.53 11.00
CA ALA A 393 2.76 31.36 11.80
C ALA A 393 2.86 29.99 12.46
N GLY A 394 1.72 29.37 12.73
CA GLY A 394 1.63 28.03 13.29
C GLY A 394 0.21 27.60 13.59
N GLN A 395 -0.02 26.31 13.54
CA GLN A 395 -1.33 25.70 13.87
C GLN A 395 -1.15 24.37 14.58
N LEU A 396 -1.92 24.16 15.64
CA LEU A 396 -2.05 22.87 16.28
C LEU A 396 -3.12 22.05 15.53
N PHE A 397 -2.77 20.83 15.11
CA PHE A 397 -3.72 19.92 14.45
C PHE A 397 -4.63 19.24 15.48
N PRO A 398 -5.80 18.75 15.08
CA PRO A 398 -6.66 17.95 15.94
C PRO A 398 -5.91 16.71 16.45
N GLN A 399 -6.12 16.41 17.74
CA GLN A 399 -5.48 15.25 18.38
C GLN A 399 -6.50 14.12 18.52
N LYS A 400 -6.12 12.89 18.20
CA LYS A 400 -6.96 11.72 18.45
C LYS A 400 -6.82 11.22 19.88
N PRO A 401 -7.84 10.54 20.43
CA PRO A 401 -7.70 9.82 21.68
C PRO A 401 -6.59 8.78 21.61
N VAL A 402 -5.78 8.71 22.64
CA VAL A 402 -4.64 7.78 22.70
C VAL A 402 -4.80 6.82 23.89
N THR A 403 -4.60 5.54 23.64
CA THR A 403 -4.65 4.50 24.67
C THR A 403 -3.30 4.32 25.34
N MET A 404 -3.26 4.45 26.64
CA MET A 404 -2.07 4.13 27.43
C MET A 404 -1.97 2.63 27.67
N TRP A 405 -1.03 1.98 27.01
CA TRP A 405 -0.78 0.54 27.15
C TRP A 405 0.16 0.24 28.31
N ALA A 406 -0.18 -0.78 29.10
CA ALA A 406 0.78 -1.39 30.02
C ALA A 406 1.78 -2.21 29.20
N GLN A 407 3.07 -1.86 29.30
CA GLN A 407 4.11 -2.64 28.63
C GLN A 407 4.26 -4.01 29.29
N LYS A 408 4.54 -5.00 28.45
CA LYS A 408 4.89 -6.34 28.87
C LYS A 408 6.41 -6.43 28.96
N GLY A 409 6.91 -6.75 30.17
CA GLY A 409 8.33 -7.06 30.37
C GLY A 409 8.64 -8.43 29.80
N ASP A 410 9.23 -8.47 28.62
CA ASP A 410 9.77 -9.67 28.02
C ASP A 410 11.27 -9.72 28.29
N TRP A 411 11.80 -10.89 28.67
CA TRP A 411 13.23 -11.09 28.68
C TRP A 411 13.75 -11.07 27.23
N PRO A 412 14.92 -10.42 26.96
CA PRO A 412 15.52 -10.50 25.64
C PRO A 412 15.84 -11.96 25.35
N PHE A 413 15.16 -12.53 24.36
CA PHE A 413 15.59 -13.81 23.81
C PHE A 413 16.91 -13.59 23.07
N TYR A 414 17.95 -14.25 23.53
CA TYR A 414 19.18 -14.38 22.78
C TYR A 414 18.86 -15.08 21.46
N GLY A 415 18.87 -14.33 20.34
CA GLY A 415 18.53 -14.85 19.03
C GLY A 415 17.35 -14.17 18.35
N ALA A 416 16.80 -13.08 18.91
CA ALA A 416 15.90 -12.21 18.15
C ALA A 416 16.66 -11.61 16.96
N THR A 417 16.25 -11.98 15.77
CA THR A 417 16.99 -11.69 14.56
C THR A 417 16.76 -10.26 14.09
N TYR A 418 15.50 -9.79 14.16
CA TYR A 418 15.10 -8.41 13.84
C TYR A 418 14.00 -7.96 14.80
N SER A 419 13.99 -6.67 15.10
CA SER A 419 12.91 -6.01 15.83
C SER A 419 12.68 -4.60 15.27
N ALA A 420 11.47 -4.33 14.79
CA ALA A 420 11.03 -2.99 14.44
C ALA A 420 10.57 -2.25 15.71
N SER A 421 10.86 -0.96 15.78
CA SER A 421 10.40 -0.13 16.90
C SER A 421 8.88 -0.05 16.91
N ASN A 422 8.30 -0.10 18.11
CA ASN A 422 6.90 0.33 18.30
C ASN A 422 6.77 1.82 18.02
N PRO A 423 5.56 2.31 17.67
CA PRO A 423 5.25 3.74 17.71
C PRO A 423 5.65 4.36 19.07
N PRO A 424 5.99 5.66 19.10
CA PRO A 424 6.33 6.34 20.34
C PRO A 424 5.24 6.17 21.41
N ARG A 425 5.67 5.94 22.65
CA ARG A 425 4.74 5.76 23.77
C ARG A 425 4.32 7.12 24.31
N GLY A 426 3.08 7.50 24.07
CA GLY A 426 2.55 8.77 24.53
C GLY A 426 1.48 9.30 23.57
N ALA A 427 1.00 10.49 23.87
CA ALA A 427 0.18 11.23 22.92
C ALA A 427 1.10 11.95 21.95
N LEU A 428 0.98 11.57 20.66
CA LEU A 428 1.72 12.22 19.59
C LEU A 428 0.98 13.49 19.19
N ILE A 429 1.57 14.64 19.52
CA ILE A 429 0.99 15.96 19.27
C ILE A 429 1.66 16.53 18.05
N ARG A 430 0.88 16.86 17.01
CA ARG A 430 1.36 17.44 15.76
C ARG A 430 0.88 18.87 15.59
N TYR A 431 1.76 19.68 15.04
CA TYR A 431 1.52 21.09 14.77
C TYR A 431 2.33 21.55 13.55
N TYR A 432 1.84 22.57 12.90
CA TYR A 432 2.53 23.23 11.78
C TYR A 432 3.25 24.48 12.29
N VAL A 433 4.42 24.75 11.76
CA VAL A 433 5.17 25.99 11.95
C VAL A 433 5.60 26.51 10.59
N SER A 434 5.52 27.81 10.39
CA SER A 434 6.01 28.46 9.17
C SER A 434 7.09 29.48 9.49
N ASP A 435 8.17 29.44 8.76
CA ASP A 435 9.25 30.43 8.78
C ASP A 435 8.91 31.72 7.99
N TYR A 436 7.69 31.81 7.48
CA TYR A 436 7.25 32.95 6.65
C TYR A 436 7.46 34.33 7.31
N GLN A 437 7.57 34.37 8.63
CA GLN A 437 7.84 35.62 9.37
C GLN A 437 9.34 36.01 9.42
N ASN A 438 10.27 35.11 9.03
CA ASN A 438 11.69 35.38 9.03
C ASN A 438 12.25 35.97 7.72
N GLU A 439 11.47 36.06 6.65
CA GLU A 439 11.89 36.65 5.38
C GLU A 439 12.06 38.19 5.40
N SER A 440 11.92 38.84 6.56
CA SER A 440 12.27 40.27 6.69
C SER A 440 13.78 40.53 6.81
N ASN A 441 14.63 39.51 6.66
CA ASN A 441 16.08 39.67 6.67
C ASN A 441 16.76 38.98 5.47
N PRO A 442 16.97 39.66 4.32
CA PRO A 442 17.62 39.02 3.18
C PRO A 442 19.13 38.99 3.39
N ALA A 443 19.66 37.91 3.88
CA ALA A 443 21.11 37.66 3.90
C ALA A 443 21.45 36.19 3.68
N GLY A 444 21.87 35.87 2.48
CA GLY A 444 22.93 34.89 2.24
C GLY A 444 22.49 33.52 1.74
N ASP A 445 22.59 33.35 0.43
CA ASP A 445 22.88 32.06 -0.21
C ASP A 445 23.92 31.28 0.55
N SER A 446 23.63 30.09 1.01
CA SER A 446 24.62 29.07 1.29
C SER A 446 24.12 27.67 0.97
N ILE A 447 24.78 27.09 0.00
CA ILE A 447 24.76 25.73 -0.49
C ILE A 447 24.87 24.76 0.68
N ALA A 448 23.93 23.83 0.79
CA ALA A 448 23.94 22.75 1.77
C ALA A 448 25.14 21.84 1.55
N GLN A 449 26.06 21.81 2.51
CA GLN A 449 27.02 20.73 2.71
C GLN A 449 26.43 19.70 3.67
N GLU A 450 26.51 18.45 3.27
CA GLU A 450 26.30 17.28 4.13
C GLU A 450 27.21 17.41 5.37
N ALA A 451 26.64 17.35 6.55
CA ALA A 451 27.38 17.26 7.80
C ALA A 451 26.93 16.04 8.59
N GLU A 452 27.90 15.20 8.83
CA GLU A 452 27.89 14.07 9.76
C GLU A 452 27.56 14.54 11.19
N ASN A 453 26.88 13.67 11.92
CA ASN A 453 26.65 13.61 13.35
C ASN A 453 27.46 14.57 14.24
N GLU A 454 26.79 15.57 14.77
CA GLU A 454 27.11 16.14 16.09
C GLU A 454 25.79 16.41 16.83
N GLU A 455 25.67 15.86 18.04
CA GLU A 455 24.65 16.17 19.03
C GLU A 455 24.71 17.68 19.35
N SER A 456 23.95 18.49 18.61
CA SER A 456 23.82 19.91 18.93
C SER A 456 22.77 20.08 20.02
N ALA A 457 23.12 20.78 21.08
CA ALA A 457 22.22 21.24 22.12
C ALA A 457 21.02 21.99 21.51
N PRO A 458 19.81 21.90 22.08
CA PRO A 458 18.62 22.52 21.52
C PRO A 458 18.79 24.04 21.46
N ASP A 459 18.60 24.60 20.27
CA ASP A 459 18.58 26.04 20.03
C ASP A 459 17.43 26.68 20.84
N SER A 460 17.73 27.75 21.56
CA SER A 460 16.90 28.38 22.59
C SER A 460 15.77 29.26 22.04
N GLY A 461 15.28 28.96 20.81
CA GLY A 461 14.18 29.66 20.15
C GLY A 461 12.88 28.84 20.00
N GLY A 462 12.77 27.69 20.66
CA GLY A 462 11.67 26.73 20.44
C GLY A 462 10.29 27.24 20.90
N PHE A 463 9.26 26.80 20.19
CA PHE A 463 7.88 26.91 20.64
C PHE A 463 7.67 26.08 21.91
N SER A 464 6.81 26.57 22.82
CA SER A 464 6.39 25.79 23.97
C SER A 464 4.95 25.36 23.78
N LEU A 465 4.66 24.10 24.10
CA LEU A 465 3.34 23.53 24.07
C LEU A 465 2.90 23.24 25.50
N THR A 466 1.81 23.90 25.93
CA THR A 466 1.28 23.73 27.28
C THR A 466 0.10 22.75 27.25
N ILE A 467 0.15 21.77 28.12
CA ILE A 467 -0.91 20.79 28.34
C ILE A 467 -1.64 21.17 29.59
N GLU A 468 -2.95 21.29 29.49
CA GLU A 468 -3.85 21.60 30.58
C GLU A 468 -4.92 20.49 30.76
N ASN A 469 -5.40 20.31 31.96
CA ASN A 469 -6.55 19.44 32.21
C ASN A 469 -7.89 20.13 31.86
N ALA A 470 -8.99 19.38 31.95
CA ALA A 470 -10.33 19.91 31.65
C ALA A 470 -10.76 21.09 32.48
N GLN A 471 -10.08 21.40 33.60
CA GLN A 471 -10.31 22.54 34.48
C GLN A 471 -9.38 23.73 34.19
N GLY A 472 -8.55 23.64 33.13
CA GLY A 472 -7.57 24.67 32.77
C GLY A 472 -6.35 24.72 33.69
N GLN A 473 -6.10 23.66 34.45
CA GLN A 473 -4.92 23.59 35.32
C GLN A 473 -3.75 23.02 34.50
N HIS A 474 -2.60 23.66 34.66
CA HIS A 474 -1.34 23.25 34.02
C HIS A 474 -0.95 21.81 34.41
N VAL A 475 -0.60 21.02 33.44
CA VAL A 475 -0.17 19.64 33.59
C VAL A 475 1.30 19.49 33.19
N ARG A 476 1.66 20.01 32.01
CA ARG A 476 3.00 19.86 31.46
C ARG A 476 3.32 20.97 30.46
N THR A 477 4.56 21.43 30.45
CA THR A 477 5.10 22.25 29.37
C THR A 477 6.15 21.41 28.60
N LEU A 478 5.99 21.32 27.29
CA LEU A 478 6.91 20.64 26.39
C LEU A 478 7.65 21.69 25.57
N THR A 479 8.99 21.61 25.56
CA THR A 479 9.79 22.31 24.56
C THR A 479 9.71 21.53 23.27
N THR A 480 9.39 22.21 22.18
CA THR A 480 9.01 21.56 20.93
C THR A 480 9.94 21.99 19.79
N PRO A 481 10.18 21.14 18.78
CA PRO A 481 10.83 21.55 17.54
C PRO A 481 10.10 22.74 16.91
N SER A 482 10.84 23.57 16.19
CA SER A 482 10.31 24.75 15.49
C SER A 482 10.77 24.82 14.03
N SER A 483 11.05 23.67 13.42
CA SER A 483 11.40 23.59 12.01
C SER A 483 10.19 23.92 11.14
N ASP A 484 10.44 24.53 9.98
CA ASP A 484 9.40 24.81 8.99
C ASP A 484 8.68 23.52 8.57
N GLY A 485 7.33 23.58 8.52
CA GLY A 485 6.50 22.44 8.17
C GLY A 485 5.82 21.76 9.37
N ILE A 486 5.47 20.47 9.19
CA ILE A 486 4.81 19.67 10.21
C ILE A 486 5.84 19.15 11.20
N ASN A 487 5.63 19.49 12.46
CA ASN A 487 6.43 19.06 13.59
C ASN A 487 5.62 18.12 14.49
N GLU A 488 6.34 17.32 15.29
CA GLU A 488 5.69 16.43 16.25
C GLU A 488 6.45 16.38 17.57
N VAL A 489 5.70 16.20 18.66
CA VAL A 489 6.23 15.98 20.00
C VAL A 489 5.39 14.93 20.72
N VAL A 490 6.00 14.13 21.55
CA VAL A 490 5.35 13.08 22.32
C VAL A 490 5.16 13.52 23.77
N TRP A 491 3.92 13.54 24.25
CA TRP A 491 3.64 13.67 25.67
C TRP A 491 3.48 12.28 26.31
N ASP A 492 4.35 11.97 27.28
CA ASP A 492 4.43 10.68 27.98
C ASP A 492 3.46 10.52 29.16
N TRP A 493 2.41 11.36 29.23
CA TRP A 493 1.39 11.47 30.29
C TRP A 493 1.94 11.84 31.68
N ARG A 494 3.15 12.39 31.78
CA ARG A 494 3.71 12.83 33.04
C ARG A 494 3.43 14.32 33.25
N TYR A 495 3.29 14.69 34.52
CA TYR A 495 3.33 16.08 34.94
C TYR A 495 4.77 16.61 34.86
N ASP A 496 4.93 17.93 34.97
CA ASP A 496 6.23 18.50 35.19
C ASP A 496 6.88 17.93 36.45
N ALA A 497 8.19 17.82 36.46
CA ALA A 497 8.91 17.38 37.65
C ALA A 497 8.61 18.36 38.79
N PRO A 498 8.33 17.88 39.99
CA PRO A 498 7.97 18.76 41.11
C PRO A 498 9.11 19.63 41.61
N TYR A 499 10.31 19.38 41.14
CA TYR A 499 11.54 20.14 41.46
C TYR A 499 12.47 20.14 40.24
N GLU A 500 13.04 21.29 39.91
CA GLU A 500 14.25 21.40 39.13
C GLU A 500 15.49 21.13 40.00
#